data_1fd4d57f2d4252962bc017c56b75d10b
#
_entry.id   1fd4d57f2d4252962bc017c56b75d10b
#
_cell.length_a   1.000
_cell.length_b   1.000
_cell.length_c   1.000
_cell.angle_alpha   90.00
_cell.angle_beta   90.00
_cell.angle_gamma   90.00
#
_symmetry.space_group_name_H-M   'P 1'
#
loop_
_entity.id
_entity.type
_entity.pdbx_description
1 polymer ?
#
loop_
_entity_poly.entity_id
_entity_poly.type
_entity_poly.pdbx_seq_one_letter_code
_entity_poly.pdbx_strand_id
1 'polypeptide(L)'
;MKIKIIIFSYQRQQMLESLINEVSQYDYVVIDDGSSFKLTKNFHQFQHGGKAKFWRMWDFALRMIRNDNSDLFIFMPSDVSNVNMPKIIELHNQFKATAYAYNLINDGRKNCWNMIKPVQIDEHTMKVGFTDCGFFCNKQLLNRIGYYVNEINPRRFEHNPAISSGVGQDLTFRMMRTNCKMFTPTKSLVHHGDHESLMHPEERIKTPLTSK
;
A
#
# COMPACT_ATOMS: atom_id res chain seq x y z
N MET A 1 -8.73 -20.22 -1.27
CA MET A 1 -7.82 -19.06 -1.46
C MET A 1 -7.43 -18.53 -0.11
N LYS A 2 -6.15 -18.41 0.14
CA LYS A 2 -5.56 -17.91 1.38
C LYS A 2 -5.20 -16.44 1.21
N ILE A 3 -5.62 -15.59 2.13
CA ILE A 3 -5.41 -14.13 2.04
C ILE A 3 -4.60 -13.69 3.25
N LYS A 4 -3.58 -12.88 3.02
CA LYS A 4 -2.77 -12.21 4.05
C LYS A 4 -2.89 -10.71 3.92
N ILE A 5 -3.29 -10.05 4.98
CA ILE A 5 -3.44 -8.58 5.03
C ILE A 5 -2.33 -8.00 5.90
N ILE A 6 -1.60 -7.02 5.38
CA ILE A 6 -0.53 -6.30 6.07
C ILE A 6 -0.99 -4.86 6.25
N ILE A 7 -1.17 -4.43 7.49
CA ILE A 7 -1.66 -3.09 7.84
C ILE A 7 -0.48 -2.29 8.40
N PHE A 8 -0.18 -1.15 7.79
CA PHE A 8 0.81 -0.20 8.30
C PHE A 8 0.10 0.88 9.12
N SER A 9 0.56 1.10 10.36
CA SER A 9 -0.10 1.97 11.33
C SER A 9 0.85 2.98 11.95
N TYR A 10 0.29 4.14 12.33
CA TYR A 10 0.89 5.12 13.23
C TYR A 10 -0.18 5.99 13.89
N GLN A 11 -0.24 6.02 15.24
CA GLN A 11 -1.05 6.93 16.09
C GLN A 11 -2.58 6.99 15.80
N ARG A 12 -3.17 6.06 15.08
CA ARG A 12 -4.60 6.09 14.71
C ARG A 12 -5.36 4.88 15.25
N GLN A 13 -5.35 4.72 16.59
CA GLN A 13 -5.90 3.53 17.23
C GLN A 13 -7.34 3.22 16.80
N GLN A 14 -8.26 4.16 16.89
CA GLN A 14 -9.67 3.93 16.56
C GLN A 14 -9.88 3.52 15.09
N MET A 15 -9.15 4.17 14.18
CA MET A 15 -9.25 3.81 12.74
C MET A 15 -8.66 2.42 12.49
N LEU A 16 -7.54 2.11 13.13
CA LEU A 16 -6.91 0.80 13.05
C LEU A 16 -7.85 -0.29 13.60
N GLU A 17 -8.47 -0.08 14.75
CA GLU A 17 -9.42 -1.02 15.34
C GLU A 17 -10.65 -1.22 14.45
N SER A 18 -11.18 -0.15 13.85
CA SER A 18 -12.27 -0.23 12.88
C SER A 18 -11.86 -1.05 11.66
N LEU A 19 -10.70 -0.78 11.08
CA LEU A 19 -10.18 -1.54 9.94
C LEU A 19 -9.96 -3.02 10.29
N ILE A 20 -9.39 -3.30 11.46
CA ILE A 20 -9.21 -4.69 11.93
C ILE A 20 -10.56 -5.41 12.01
N ASN A 21 -11.61 -4.76 12.54
CA ASN A 21 -12.95 -5.35 12.61
C ASN A 21 -13.51 -5.69 11.20
N GLU A 22 -13.28 -4.81 10.22
CA GLU A 22 -13.71 -5.06 8.82
C GLU A 22 -13.02 -6.28 8.20
N VAL A 23 -11.75 -6.54 8.56
CA VAL A 23 -10.92 -7.57 7.94
C VAL A 23 -10.62 -8.77 8.85
N SER A 24 -11.22 -8.82 10.04
CA SER A 24 -10.93 -9.81 11.10
C SER A 24 -11.16 -11.27 10.71
N GLN A 25 -11.94 -11.52 9.68
CA GLN A 25 -12.17 -12.87 9.13
C GLN A 25 -11.00 -13.40 8.29
N TYR A 26 -10.04 -12.53 7.95
CA TYR A 26 -8.83 -12.89 7.20
C TYR A 26 -7.60 -12.91 8.11
N ASP A 27 -6.55 -13.58 7.65
CA ASP A 27 -5.26 -13.54 8.35
C ASP A 27 -4.61 -12.16 8.14
N TYR A 28 -4.39 -11.43 9.22
CA TYR A 28 -3.80 -10.10 9.18
C TYR A 28 -2.64 -9.93 10.15
N VAL A 29 -1.82 -8.95 9.87
CA VAL A 29 -0.75 -8.45 10.75
C VAL A 29 -0.68 -6.94 10.69
N VAL A 30 -0.46 -6.31 11.83
CA VAL A 30 -0.23 -4.87 11.95
C VAL A 30 1.25 -4.61 12.17
N ILE A 31 1.79 -3.68 11.40
CA ILE A 31 3.16 -3.18 11.53
C ILE A 31 3.07 -1.69 11.86
N ASP A 32 3.50 -1.34 13.06
CA ASP A 32 3.28 -0.03 13.66
C ASP A 32 4.57 0.76 13.81
N ASP A 33 4.57 2.04 13.47
CA ASP A 33 5.74 2.95 13.55
C ASP A 33 5.84 3.65 14.92
N GLY A 34 5.65 2.93 16.00
CA GLY A 34 5.89 3.45 17.35
C GLY A 34 4.75 4.29 17.92
N SER A 35 3.52 3.88 17.69
CA SER A 35 2.35 4.47 18.34
C SER A 35 2.42 4.36 19.86
N SER A 36 1.69 5.23 20.56
CA SER A 36 1.57 5.22 22.02
C SER A 36 0.72 4.07 22.57
N PHE A 37 0.01 3.34 21.71
CA PHE A 37 -0.81 2.18 22.05
C PHE A 37 -0.19 0.88 21.55
N LYS A 38 -0.68 -0.26 22.09
CA LYS A 38 -0.31 -1.62 21.63
C LYS A 38 -1.55 -2.47 21.49
N LEU A 39 -1.57 -3.29 20.45
CA LEU A 39 -2.57 -4.35 20.29
C LEU A 39 -2.02 -5.66 20.88
N THR A 40 -2.93 -6.54 21.30
CA THR A 40 -2.55 -7.80 21.97
C THR A 40 -2.15 -8.92 21.02
N LYS A 41 -2.56 -8.85 19.75
CA LYS A 41 -2.35 -9.92 18.76
C LYS A 41 -1.93 -9.36 17.41
N ASN A 42 -1.11 -10.13 16.69
CA ASN A 42 -0.71 -9.84 15.31
C ASN A 42 -0.13 -8.42 15.14
N PHE A 43 0.67 -7.96 16.10
CA PHE A 43 1.14 -6.59 16.18
C PHE A 43 2.66 -6.55 16.35
N HIS A 44 3.34 -5.90 15.43
CA HIS A 44 4.78 -5.63 15.48
C HIS A 44 5.00 -4.13 15.55
N GLN A 45 5.58 -3.67 16.64
CA GLN A 45 5.85 -2.25 16.86
C GLN A 45 7.32 -1.93 16.70
N PHE A 46 7.61 -0.94 15.89
CA PHE A 46 8.94 -0.35 15.72
C PHE A 46 9.11 0.86 16.64
N GLN A 47 10.34 1.30 16.83
CA GLN A 47 10.60 2.63 17.33
C GLN A 47 10.26 3.63 16.21
N HIS A 48 9.51 4.69 16.56
CA HIS A 48 9.09 5.70 15.60
C HIS A 48 10.27 6.21 14.76
N GLY A 49 10.09 6.15 13.48
CA GLY A 49 11.11 6.51 12.50
C GLY A 49 10.64 7.51 11.47
N GLY A 50 9.34 7.78 11.47
CA GLY A 50 8.71 8.67 10.52
C GLY A 50 8.95 8.27 9.06
N LYS A 51 8.76 9.22 8.18
CA LYS A 51 8.87 9.03 6.72
C LYS A 51 10.23 8.52 6.27
N ALA A 52 11.30 9.00 6.91
CA ALA A 52 12.68 8.63 6.53
C ALA A 52 13.01 7.17 6.81
N LYS A 53 12.32 6.55 7.77
CA LYS A 53 12.53 5.16 8.15
C LYS A 53 11.35 4.24 7.79
N PHE A 54 10.34 4.74 7.10
CA PHE A 54 9.15 3.98 6.69
C PHE A 54 9.51 2.74 5.84
N TRP A 55 10.59 2.80 5.07
CA TRP A 55 11.12 1.67 4.32
C TRP A 55 11.44 0.44 5.19
N ARG A 56 11.82 0.62 6.48
CA ARG A 56 12.11 -0.48 7.40
C ARG A 56 10.88 -1.33 7.70
N MET A 57 9.73 -0.69 7.84
CA MET A 57 8.47 -1.39 8.07
C MET A 57 8.11 -2.26 6.87
N TRP A 58 8.30 -1.73 5.67
CA TRP A 58 8.08 -2.45 4.43
C TRP A 58 9.08 -3.58 4.22
N ASP A 59 10.36 -3.36 4.49
CA ASP A 59 11.39 -4.40 4.41
C ASP A 59 11.08 -5.55 5.38
N PHE A 60 10.70 -5.22 6.61
CA PHE A 60 10.25 -6.21 7.60
C PHE A 60 9.01 -6.97 7.12
N ALA A 61 7.99 -6.26 6.64
CA ALA A 61 6.76 -6.86 6.13
C ALA A 61 7.04 -7.88 5.03
N LEU A 62 7.82 -7.48 4.04
CA LEU A 62 8.16 -8.36 2.92
C LEU A 62 8.96 -9.58 3.37
N ARG A 63 9.97 -9.41 4.22
CA ARG A 63 10.75 -10.54 4.77
C ARG A 63 9.88 -11.50 5.57
N MET A 64 8.96 -10.98 6.39
CA MET A 64 8.05 -11.79 7.21
C MET A 64 7.17 -12.70 6.35
N ILE A 65 6.64 -12.20 5.23
CA ILE A 65 5.75 -12.97 4.35
C ILE A 65 6.48 -13.85 3.33
N ARG A 66 7.81 -13.88 3.32
CA ARG A 66 8.60 -14.63 2.34
C ARG A 66 8.20 -16.10 2.26
N ASN A 67 7.98 -16.72 3.42
CA ASN A 67 7.61 -18.14 3.53
C ASN A 67 6.10 -18.35 3.71
N ASP A 68 5.30 -17.27 3.65
CA ASP A 68 3.84 -17.36 3.73
C ASP A 68 3.28 -17.97 2.42
N ASN A 69 2.31 -18.87 2.58
CA ASN A 69 1.69 -19.60 1.47
C ASN A 69 0.36 -19.00 1.03
N SER A 70 0.11 -17.73 1.32
CA SER A 70 -1.08 -17.04 0.85
C SER A 70 -1.04 -16.83 -0.68
N ASP A 71 -2.23 -16.89 -1.28
CA ASP A 71 -2.42 -16.65 -2.71
C ASP A 71 -2.46 -15.16 -3.01
N LEU A 72 -3.05 -14.39 -2.09
CA LEU A 72 -3.31 -12.95 -2.18
C LEU A 72 -2.71 -12.23 -0.97
N PHE A 73 -1.89 -11.22 -1.23
CA PHE A 73 -1.33 -10.31 -0.24
C PHE A 73 -1.92 -8.92 -0.45
N ILE A 74 -2.40 -8.31 0.63
CA ILE A 74 -2.99 -6.97 0.61
C ILE A 74 -2.21 -6.08 1.57
N PHE A 75 -1.62 -5.02 1.07
CA PHE A 75 -0.91 -4.00 1.84
C PHE A 75 -1.78 -2.75 1.93
N MET A 76 -2.05 -2.28 3.13
CA MET A 76 -2.89 -1.10 3.31
C MET A 76 -2.46 -0.25 4.51
N PRO A 77 -2.64 1.07 4.45
CA PRO A 77 -2.46 1.93 5.61
C PRO A 77 -3.67 1.81 6.55
N SER A 78 -3.48 2.14 7.82
CA SER A 78 -4.53 2.05 8.85
C SER A 78 -5.63 3.12 8.75
N ASP A 79 -5.50 4.08 7.83
CA ASP A 79 -6.46 5.17 7.61
C ASP A 79 -7.41 4.92 6.42
N VAL A 80 -7.58 3.67 6.06
CA VAL A 80 -8.61 3.24 5.11
C VAL A 80 -9.78 2.56 5.83
N SER A 81 -10.94 2.59 5.20
CA SER A 81 -12.17 1.95 5.64
C SER A 81 -13.02 1.49 4.45
N ASN A 82 -14.15 0.84 4.71
CA ASN A 82 -15.06 0.34 3.67
C ASN A 82 -14.33 -0.51 2.63
N VAL A 83 -13.54 -1.49 3.11
CA VAL A 83 -12.73 -2.36 2.26
C VAL A 83 -13.62 -3.28 1.44
N ASN A 84 -13.65 -3.10 0.13
CA ASN A 84 -14.44 -3.93 -0.77
C ASN A 84 -13.72 -5.26 -1.07
N MET A 85 -13.65 -6.12 -0.05
CA MET A 85 -13.00 -7.44 -0.14
C MET A 85 -13.57 -8.32 -1.26
N PRO A 86 -14.90 -8.40 -1.49
CA PRO A 86 -15.44 -9.17 -2.62
C PRO A 86 -14.86 -8.73 -3.96
N LYS A 87 -14.75 -7.41 -4.21
CA LYS A 87 -14.19 -6.90 -5.48
C LYS A 87 -12.69 -7.13 -5.57
N ILE A 88 -11.94 -7.01 -4.48
CA ILE A 88 -10.51 -7.34 -4.44
C ILE A 88 -10.29 -8.81 -4.82
N ILE A 89 -11.10 -9.72 -4.29
CA ILE A 89 -11.05 -11.16 -4.59
C ILE A 89 -11.39 -11.45 -6.05
N GLU A 90 -12.41 -10.80 -6.59
CA GLU A 90 -12.81 -10.91 -8.00
C GLU A 90 -11.65 -10.49 -8.91
N LEU A 91 -11.07 -9.30 -8.68
CA LEU A 91 -9.95 -8.77 -9.45
C LEU A 91 -8.68 -9.65 -9.31
N HIS A 92 -8.41 -10.17 -8.12
CA HIS A 92 -7.34 -11.16 -7.96
C HIS A 92 -7.55 -12.36 -8.87
N ASN A 93 -8.75 -12.93 -8.90
CA ASN A 93 -9.07 -14.09 -9.75
C ASN A 93 -8.91 -13.78 -11.25
N GLN A 94 -9.23 -12.55 -11.66
CA GLN A 94 -9.05 -12.08 -13.03
C GLN A 94 -7.57 -12.00 -13.43
N PHE A 95 -6.68 -11.55 -12.53
CA PHE A 95 -5.28 -11.26 -12.87
C PHE A 95 -4.26 -12.28 -12.34
N LYS A 96 -4.66 -13.25 -11.51
CA LYS A 96 -3.75 -14.20 -10.81
C LYS A 96 -2.83 -15.03 -11.70
N ALA A 97 -3.12 -15.15 -12.99
CA ALA A 97 -2.27 -15.87 -13.94
C ALA A 97 -0.94 -15.14 -14.26
N THR A 98 -0.82 -13.87 -13.89
CA THR A 98 0.37 -13.04 -14.14
C THR A 98 0.88 -12.42 -12.85
N ALA A 99 2.17 -12.05 -12.80
CA ALA A 99 2.70 -11.24 -11.71
C ALA A 99 2.14 -9.82 -11.80
N TYR A 100 1.38 -9.39 -10.81
CA TYR A 100 0.69 -8.10 -10.83
C TYR A 100 0.66 -7.43 -9.46
N ALA A 101 0.62 -6.08 -9.46
CA ALA A 101 0.18 -5.24 -8.37
C ALA A 101 -1.08 -4.47 -8.78
N TYR A 102 -2.01 -4.33 -7.88
CA TYR A 102 -3.27 -3.61 -8.10
C TYR A 102 -3.50 -2.61 -6.97
N ASN A 103 -3.47 -1.32 -7.28
CA ASN A 103 -3.67 -0.25 -6.30
C ASN A 103 -5.07 -0.33 -5.69
N LEU A 104 -5.21 -0.02 -4.41
CA LEU A 104 -6.50 0.00 -3.71
C LEU A 104 -7.26 1.29 -3.98
N ILE A 105 -6.56 2.37 -4.28
CA ILE A 105 -7.10 3.72 -4.42
C ILE A 105 -6.86 4.23 -5.83
N ASN A 106 -7.89 4.85 -6.37
CA ASN A 106 -7.77 5.75 -7.52
C ASN A 106 -8.01 7.18 -7.02
N ASP A 107 -6.96 7.88 -6.73
CA ASP A 107 -7.01 9.27 -6.25
C ASP A 107 -6.97 10.31 -7.38
N GLY A 108 -7.10 9.86 -8.63
CA GLY A 108 -7.04 10.74 -9.81
C GLY A 108 -5.67 11.38 -10.03
N ARG A 109 -4.66 11.02 -9.24
CA ARG A 109 -3.31 11.51 -9.47
C ARG A 109 -2.86 11.07 -10.85
N LYS A 110 -2.73 12.04 -11.73
CA LYS A 110 -2.00 11.85 -12.97
C LYS A 110 -0.62 11.38 -12.58
N ASN A 111 -0.22 10.26 -13.15
CA ASN A 111 1.07 9.63 -12.92
C ASN A 111 2.15 10.72 -12.72
N CYS A 112 2.64 10.88 -11.50
CA CYS A 112 3.63 11.89 -11.13
C CYS A 112 4.97 11.72 -11.89
N TRP A 113 5.12 10.61 -12.61
CA TRP A 113 6.31 10.26 -13.36
C TRP A 113 6.18 10.47 -14.87
N ASN A 114 5.00 10.85 -15.40
CA ASN A 114 4.71 11.03 -16.85
C ASN A 114 5.20 9.88 -17.76
N MET A 115 5.57 8.73 -17.18
CA MET A 115 6.27 7.68 -17.94
C MET A 115 5.31 6.74 -18.69
N ILE A 116 4.12 6.51 -18.15
CA ILE A 116 3.12 5.66 -18.81
C ILE A 116 1.74 6.30 -18.59
N LYS A 117 1.06 6.64 -19.67
CA LYS A 117 -0.34 7.09 -19.59
C LYS A 117 -1.20 5.92 -19.11
N PRO A 118 -2.14 6.15 -18.17
CA PRO A 118 -3.13 5.15 -17.81
C PRO A 118 -3.90 4.68 -19.05
N VAL A 119 -4.07 3.37 -19.20
CA VAL A 119 -4.81 2.74 -20.29
C VAL A 119 -5.95 1.95 -19.68
N GLN A 120 -7.18 2.30 -20.04
CA GLN A 120 -8.35 1.54 -19.61
C GLN A 120 -8.33 0.15 -20.26
N ILE A 121 -8.49 -0.89 -19.43
CA ILE A 121 -8.54 -2.30 -19.87
C ILE A 121 -10.00 -2.75 -19.93
N ASP A 122 -10.77 -2.42 -18.91
CA ASP A 122 -12.20 -2.69 -18.80
C ASP A 122 -12.90 -1.59 -17.99
N GLU A 123 -14.18 -1.73 -17.72
CA GLU A 123 -14.97 -0.72 -16.98
C GLU A 123 -14.47 -0.48 -15.55
N HIS A 124 -13.72 -1.42 -14.97
CA HIS A 124 -13.27 -1.39 -13.58
C HIS A 124 -11.77 -1.15 -13.42
N THR A 125 -10.97 -1.33 -14.48
CA THR A 125 -9.52 -1.46 -14.40
C THR A 125 -8.79 -0.59 -15.40
N MET A 126 -7.80 0.13 -14.92
CA MET A 126 -6.80 0.82 -15.74
C MET A 126 -5.42 0.19 -15.53
N LYS A 127 -4.67 0.00 -16.61
CA LYS A 127 -3.24 -0.30 -16.55
C LYS A 127 -2.48 0.99 -16.28
N VAL A 128 -1.55 0.96 -15.32
CA VAL A 128 -0.74 2.11 -14.91
C VAL A 128 0.74 1.76 -14.88
N GLY A 129 1.58 2.77 -14.74
CA GLY A 129 3.04 2.62 -14.65
C GLY A 129 3.59 2.79 -13.24
N PHE A 130 2.75 2.70 -12.21
CA PHE A 130 3.19 2.88 -10.82
C PHE A 130 2.34 2.07 -9.84
N THR A 131 2.90 1.82 -8.66
CA THR A 131 2.14 1.34 -7.48
C THR A 131 2.29 2.35 -6.34
N ASP A 132 1.25 2.47 -5.54
CA ASP A 132 1.28 3.22 -4.28
C ASP A 132 1.60 2.28 -3.11
N CYS A 133 1.62 2.79 -1.88
CA CYS A 133 1.80 1.97 -0.67
C CYS A 133 0.54 1.21 -0.25
N GLY A 134 -0.61 1.43 -0.90
CA GLY A 134 -1.85 0.68 -0.72
C GLY A 134 -2.17 -0.13 -1.96
N PHE A 135 -1.84 -1.42 -1.98
CA PHE A 135 -2.10 -2.30 -3.12
C PHE A 135 -2.28 -3.76 -2.69
N PHE A 136 -2.79 -4.58 -3.60
CA PHE A 136 -2.77 -6.04 -3.45
C PHE A 136 -2.01 -6.70 -4.60
N CYS A 137 -1.50 -7.90 -4.34
CA CYS A 137 -0.72 -8.65 -5.31
C CYS A 137 -0.77 -10.16 -5.04
N ASN A 138 -0.30 -10.93 -6.01
CA ASN A 138 -0.08 -12.36 -5.84
C ASN A 138 1.37 -12.69 -5.45
N LYS A 139 1.61 -13.92 -5.01
CA LYS A 139 2.95 -14.41 -4.66
C LYS A 139 3.94 -14.36 -5.83
N GLN A 140 3.45 -14.49 -7.07
CA GLN A 140 4.30 -14.40 -8.26
C GLN A 140 4.98 -13.03 -8.38
N LEU A 141 4.25 -11.94 -8.05
CA LEU A 141 4.85 -10.62 -8.00
C LEU A 141 6.00 -10.58 -6.99
N LEU A 142 5.73 -10.98 -5.75
CA LEU A 142 6.71 -10.92 -4.66
C LEU A 142 7.97 -11.74 -4.98
N ASN A 143 7.80 -12.91 -5.58
CA ASN A 143 8.92 -13.74 -6.04
C ASN A 143 9.77 -13.03 -7.12
N ARG A 144 9.16 -12.21 -7.98
CA ARG A 144 9.90 -11.48 -9.02
C ARG A 144 10.61 -10.26 -8.50
N ILE A 145 9.96 -9.47 -7.64
CA ILE A 145 10.55 -8.23 -7.13
C ILE A 145 11.46 -8.45 -5.90
N GLY A 146 11.40 -9.63 -5.28
CA GLY A 146 12.10 -9.94 -4.03
C GLY A 146 11.37 -9.44 -2.79
N TYR A 147 11.74 -10.02 -1.65
CA TYR A 147 11.13 -9.79 -0.34
C TYR A 147 11.93 -8.79 0.49
N TYR A 148 12.15 -7.61 -0.05
CA TYR A 148 12.90 -6.54 0.62
C TYR A 148 12.50 -5.16 0.09
N VAL A 149 12.87 -4.11 0.79
CA VAL A 149 12.87 -2.72 0.31
C VAL A 149 14.27 -2.15 0.53
N ASN A 150 14.77 -1.44 -0.48
CA ASN A 150 16.06 -0.78 -0.34
C ASN A 150 15.99 0.35 0.68
N GLU A 151 17.08 0.57 1.38
CA GLU A 151 17.23 1.74 2.24
C GLU A 151 17.02 3.02 1.42
N ILE A 152 16.12 3.86 1.92
CA ILE A 152 15.84 5.15 1.30
C ILE A 152 16.79 6.19 1.93
N ASN A 153 17.58 6.86 1.08
CA ASN A 153 18.52 7.87 1.54
C ASN A 153 17.77 9.01 2.28
N PRO A 154 18.03 9.23 3.57
CA PRO A 154 17.33 10.24 4.36
C PRO A 154 17.59 11.68 3.87
N ARG A 155 18.72 11.94 3.20
CA ARG A 155 19.05 13.28 2.67
C ARG A 155 18.03 13.79 1.65
N ARG A 156 17.24 12.92 1.02
CA ARG A 156 16.16 13.36 0.12
C ARG A 156 15.11 14.23 0.82
N PHE A 157 14.97 14.09 2.14
CA PHE A 157 14.01 14.84 2.94
C PHE A 157 14.58 16.18 3.44
N GLU A 158 15.89 16.36 3.44
CA GLU A 158 16.56 17.60 3.85
C GLU A 158 16.22 18.77 2.91
N HIS A 159 16.08 18.49 1.61
CA HIS A 159 15.77 19.49 0.60
C HIS A 159 14.28 19.64 0.28
N ASN A 160 13.51 18.60 0.52
CA ASN A 160 12.07 18.59 0.28
C ASN A 160 11.39 17.64 1.25
N PRO A 161 11.00 18.14 2.44
CA PRO A 161 10.29 17.33 3.42
C PRO A 161 8.95 16.79 2.90
N ALA A 162 8.29 17.46 1.94
CA ALA A 162 7.03 17.03 1.33
C ALA A 162 7.17 15.83 0.39
N ILE A 163 8.40 15.46 0.00
CA ILE A 163 8.60 14.33 -0.92
C ILE A 163 8.07 13.02 -0.31
N SER A 164 7.52 12.13 -1.15
CA SER A 164 7.02 10.83 -0.70
C SER A 164 8.11 9.98 -0.01
N SER A 165 7.71 9.00 0.81
CA SER A 165 8.66 8.08 1.49
C SER A 165 9.64 7.39 0.54
N GLY A 166 9.26 7.24 -0.72
CA GLY A 166 10.08 6.58 -1.75
C GLY A 166 9.87 5.08 -1.85
N VAL A 167 9.15 4.46 -0.91
CA VAL A 167 8.88 3.01 -0.94
C VAL A 167 8.11 2.62 -2.19
N GLY A 168 6.99 3.30 -2.49
CA GLY A 168 6.21 3.04 -3.70
C GLY A 168 7.05 3.21 -4.97
N GLN A 169 7.99 4.16 -4.98
CA GLN A 169 8.93 4.34 -6.08
C GLN A 169 9.90 3.16 -6.24
N ASP A 170 10.52 2.68 -5.15
CA ASP A 170 11.40 1.51 -5.17
C ASP A 170 10.68 0.27 -5.68
N LEU A 171 9.48 0.01 -5.16
CA LEU A 171 8.64 -1.10 -5.59
C LEU A 171 8.27 -0.98 -7.07
N THR A 172 7.83 0.21 -7.51
CA THR A 172 7.49 0.49 -8.92
C THR A 172 8.65 0.18 -9.86
N PHE A 173 9.85 0.67 -9.56
CA PHE A 173 11.03 0.42 -10.41
C PHE A 173 11.39 -1.07 -10.49
N ARG A 174 11.26 -1.80 -9.39
CA ARG A 174 11.50 -3.25 -9.40
C ARG A 174 10.45 -4.00 -10.21
N MET A 175 9.17 -3.62 -10.11
CA MET A 175 8.09 -4.16 -10.92
C MET A 175 8.32 -3.90 -12.41
N MET A 176 8.74 -2.69 -12.78
CA MET A 176 9.05 -2.34 -14.17
C MET A 176 10.21 -3.17 -14.72
N ARG A 177 11.32 -3.29 -13.97
CA ARG A 177 12.50 -4.09 -14.38
C ARG A 177 12.20 -5.58 -14.55
N THR A 178 11.23 -6.09 -13.81
CA THR A 178 10.83 -7.51 -13.88
C THR A 178 9.58 -7.73 -14.74
N ASN A 179 9.17 -6.72 -15.50
CA ASN A 179 8.00 -6.77 -16.40
C ASN A 179 6.72 -7.24 -15.70
N CYS A 180 6.50 -6.79 -14.47
CA CYS A 180 5.26 -7.03 -13.74
C CYS A 180 4.18 -6.03 -14.19
N LYS A 181 2.93 -6.46 -14.15
CA LYS A 181 1.80 -5.60 -14.51
C LYS A 181 1.39 -4.76 -13.29
N MET A 182 1.03 -3.50 -13.52
CA MET A 182 0.49 -2.62 -12.49
C MET A 182 -0.84 -2.08 -12.93
N PHE A 183 -1.81 -2.11 -12.01
CA PHE A 183 -3.20 -1.72 -12.26
C PHE A 183 -3.68 -0.75 -11.20
N THR A 184 -4.73 0.00 -11.53
CA THR A 184 -5.51 0.80 -10.58
C THR A 184 -6.99 0.65 -10.91
N PRO A 185 -7.90 0.70 -9.92
CA PRO A 185 -9.32 0.66 -10.17
C PRO A 185 -9.81 1.96 -10.82
N THR A 186 -10.92 1.93 -11.54
CA THR A 186 -11.63 3.14 -11.98
C THR A 186 -12.34 3.83 -10.80
N LYS A 187 -12.77 3.05 -9.80
CA LYS A 187 -13.32 3.54 -8.52
C LYS A 187 -12.55 2.88 -7.39
N SER A 188 -12.11 3.66 -6.40
CA SER A 188 -11.36 3.14 -5.25
C SER A 188 -12.05 1.95 -4.58
N LEU A 189 -11.25 0.97 -4.18
CA LEU A 189 -11.71 -0.27 -3.52
C LEU A 189 -11.78 -0.13 -1.99
N VAL A 190 -11.28 1.00 -1.49
CA VAL A 190 -11.33 1.41 -0.09
C VAL A 190 -11.67 2.88 -0.03
N HIS A 191 -12.23 3.32 1.08
CA HIS A 191 -12.35 4.74 1.40
C HIS A 191 -11.08 5.17 2.14
N HIS A 192 -10.37 6.16 1.61
CA HIS A 192 -9.26 6.81 2.29
C HIS A 192 -9.79 8.09 2.94
N GLY A 193 -9.74 8.17 4.26
CA GLY A 193 -10.25 9.32 4.99
C GLY A 193 -9.49 10.61 4.64
N ASP A 194 -10.21 11.74 4.66
CA ASP A 194 -9.66 13.09 4.44
C ASP A 194 -8.89 13.61 5.67
N HIS A 195 -8.16 12.73 6.35
CA HIS A 195 -7.41 13.10 7.53
C HIS A 195 -6.05 13.69 7.15
N GLU A 196 -5.59 14.64 7.96
CA GLU A 196 -4.23 15.15 7.88
C GLU A 196 -3.21 14.01 8.04
N SER A 197 -2.13 14.07 7.27
CA SER A 197 -1.06 13.10 7.41
C SER A 197 -0.36 13.30 8.76
N LEU A 198 -0.48 12.34 9.67
CA LEU A 198 0.25 12.37 10.94
C LEU A 198 1.77 12.28 10.77
N MET A 199 2.24 11.79 9.62
CA MET A 199 3.67 11.81 9.28
C MET A 199 4.14 13.17 8.78
N HIS A 200 3.23 14.05 8.35
CA HIS A 200 3.52 15.38 7.79
C HIS A 200 2.32 16.33 8.00
N PRO A 201 2.03 16.73 9.22
CA PRO A 201 0.87 17.60 9.51
C PRO A 201 0.95 18.97 8.82
N GLU A 202 2.15 19.47 8.55
CA GLU A 202 2.37 20.84 8.04
C GLU A 202 2.40 20.93 6.51
N GLU A 203 2.43 19.83 5.76
CA GLU A 203 2.84 19.85 4.36
C GLU A 203 1.82 19.33 3.34
N ARG A 204 0.70 18.80 3.77
CA ARG A 204 -0.40 18.43 2.87
C ARG A 204 -1.52 19.46 2.96
N ILE A 205 -1.36 20.58 2.28
CA ILE A 205 -2.51 21.30 1.74
C ILE A 205 -3.11 20.37 0.70
N LYS A 206 -4.13 19.60 1.10
CA LYS A 206 -4.92 18.80 0.14
C LYS A 206 -5.56 19.78 -0.81
N THR A 207 -5.15 19.75 -2.06
CA THR A 207 -5.96 20.37 -3.11
C THR A 207 -7.31 19.66 -3.08
N PRO A 208 -8.45 20.36 -2.85
CA PRO A 208 -9.74 19.73 -2.85
C PRO A 208 -9.89 18.94 -4.15
N LEU A 209 -10.28 17.69 -4.07
CA LEU A 209 -10.71 16.91 -5.23
C LEU A 209 -11.92 17.67 -5.76
N THR A 210 -11.72 18.51 -6.76
CA THR A 210 -12.83 19.09 -7.50
C THR A 210 -13.58 17.95 -8.14
N SER A 211 -14.71 17.59 -7.54
CA SER A 211 -15.72 16.75 -8.17
C SER A 211 -16.08 17.39 -9.51
N LYS A 212 -15.64 16.79 -10.59
CA LYS A 212 -16.18 16.96 -11.93
C LYS A 212 -16.64 15.63 -12.45
#